data_bafa9f91abdeab75d6744b91067ad70d
#
_entry.id   bafa9f91abdeab75d6744b91067ad70d
#
_cell.length_a   1.000
_cell.length_b   1.000
_cell.length_c   1.000
_cell.angle_alpha   90.00
_cell.angle_beta   90.00
_cell.angle_gamma   90.00
#
_symmetry.space_group_name_H-M   'P 1'
#
loop_
_entity.id
_entity.type
_entity.pdbx_description
1 polymer ?
#
loop_
_entity_poly.entity_id
_entity_poly.type
_entity_poly.pdbx_seq_one_letter_code
_entity_poly.pdbx_strand_id
1 'polypeptide(L)'
;MRTRDAILTAAAEIFDEFGYSGASISKIMNRANVTQGGMYFHFKSKRELAHAVLTSQQEFVAHPSEGFGLQGLVDLTFFTAHQLVSNVLFRASVRLAVEQGEFGPRDDTAYQEWVEQLYVHLRAAREHGELLAEVDEREFANVLVGAYTGTQVFSNMASGYADLPERLVSMWRYFLPAIATPQGRARVKLPADIARIAA
;
A
#
# COMPACT_ATOMS: atom_id res chain seq x y z
N MET A 1 -12.93 -5.83 -22.26
CA MET A 1 -12.97 -5.76 -20.77
C MET A 1 -14.12 -6.64 -20.29
N ARG A 2 -13.89 -7.57 -19.38
CA ARG A 2 -14.97 -8.45 -18.88
C ARG A 2 -15.88 -7.64 -17.97
N THR A 3 -17.19 -7.92 -17.97
CA THR A 3 -18.19 -7.19 -17.16
C THR A 3 -17.82 -7.16 -15.66
N ARG A 4 -17.25 -8.25 -15.14
CA ARG A 4 -16.78 -8.32 -13.76
C ARG A 4 -15.69 -7.29 -13.47
N ASP A 5 -14.73 -7.11 -14.37
CA ASP A 5 -13.62 -6.16 -14.20
C ASP A 5 -14.13 -4.72 -14.26
N ALA A 6 -15.10 -4.43 -15.15
CA ALA A 6 -15.76 -3.12 -15.21
C ALA A 6 -16.48 -2.77 -13.90
N ILE A 7 -17.18 -3.75 -13.32
CA ILE A 7 -17.86 -3.58 -12.01
C ILE A 7 -16.82 -3.35 -10.91
N LEU A 8 -15.73 -4.12 -10.89
CA LEU A 8 -14.69 -4.00 -9.87
C LEU A 8 -13.98 -2.63 -9.94
N THR A 9 -13.65 -2.17 -11.14
CA THR A 9 -13.05 -0.84 -11.36
C THR A 9 -14.01 0.27 -10.90
N ALA A 10 -15.28 0.22 -11.30
CA ALA A 10 -16.28 1.19 -10.87
C ALA A 10 -16.52 1.17 -9.35
N ALA A 11 -16.46 -0.02 -8.73
CA ALA A 11 -16.55 -0.15 -7.27
C ALA A 11 -15.35 0.52 -6.59
N ALA A 12 -14.13 0.31 -7.11
CA ALA A 12 -12.94 0.96 -6.60
C ALA A 12 -13.04 2.48 -6.68
N GLU A 13 -13.47 3.03 -7.81
CA GLU A 13 -13.67 4.48 -7.97
C GLU A 13 -14.68 5.03 -6.95
N ILE A 14 -15.79 4.34 -6.73
CA ILE A 14 -16.83 4.77 -5.78
C ILE A 14 -16.36 4.63 -4.33
N PHE A 15 -15.62 3.56 -3.99
CA PHE A 15 -15.06 3.41 -2.65
C PHE A 15 -13.93 4.42 -2.39
N ASP A 16 -13.10 4.72 -3.38
CA ASP A 16 -12.06 5.74 -3.29
C ASP A 16 -12.65 7.14 -3.04
N GLU A 17 -13.74 7.49 -3.75
CA GLU A 17 -14.37 8.79 -3.65
C GLU A 17 -15.21 8.97 -2.36
N PHE A 18 -16.03 7.97 -2.00
CA PHE A 18 -17.06 8.08 -0.95
C PHE A 18 -16.78 7.25 0.31
N GLY A 19 -15.75 6.40 0.33
CA GLY A 19 -15.54 5.39 1.37
C GLY A 19 -16.58 4.28 1.33
N TYR A 20 -16.44 3.31 2.25
CA TYR A 20 -17.41 2.22 2.31
C TYR A 20 -18.82 2.73 2.62
N SER A 21 -19.00 3.52 3.68
CA SER A 21 -20.32 3.96 4.12
C SER A 21 -21.04 4.84 3.10
N GLY A 22 -20.35 5.74 2.40
CA GLY A 22 -20.89 6.63 1.38
C GLY A 22 -21.15 5.99 0.02
N ALA A 23 -20.61 4.79 -0.23
CA ALA A 23 -20.83 4.03 -1.45
C ALA A 23 -22.19 3.32 -1.46
N SER A 24 -22.78 3.16 -2.65
CA SER A 24 -24.00 2.37 -2.86
C SER A 24 -23.91 1.53 -4.14
N ILE A 25 -24.61 0.39 -4.15
CA ILE A 25 -24.73 -0.47 -5.33
C ILE A 25 -25.24 0.31 -6.54
N SER A 26 -26.20 1.22 -6.36
CA SER A 26 -26.73 2.04 -7.45
C SER A 26 -25.68 2.97 -8.05
N LYS A 27 -24.85 3.63 -7.24
CA LYS A 27 -23.71 4.44 -7.72
C LYS A 27 -22.74 3.59 -8.55
N ILE A 28 -22.40 2.39 -8.05
CA ILE A 28 -21.47 1.46 -8.72
C ILE A 28 -22.06 0.98 -10.05
N MET A 29 -23.33 0.56 -10.07
CA MET A 29 -24.00 0.14 -11.32
C MET A 29 -24.02 1.25 -12.37
N ASN A 30 -24.35 2.47 -11.97
CA ASN A 30 -24.34 3.63 -12.86
C ASN A 30 -22.94 3.91 -13.42
N ARG A 31 -21.91 3.87 -12.57
CA ARG A 31 -20.53 4.08 -12.97
C ARG A 31 -20.01 2.97 -13.90
N ALA A 32 -20.38 1.72 -13.65
CA ALA A 32 -20.02 0.55 -14.47
C ALA A 32 -20.85 0.43 -15.75
N ASN A 33 -21.94 1.18 -15.87
CA ASN A 33 -22.93 1.06 -16.94
C ASN A 33 -23.47 -0.37 -17.08
N VAL A 34 -23.88 -0.98 -15.98
CA VAL A 34 -24.44 -2.34 -15.93
C VAL A 34 -25.85 -2.35 -15.37
N THR A 35 -26.64 -3.34 -15.80
CA THR A 35 -27.98 -3.58 -15.24
C THR A 35 -27.89 -4.23 -13.86
N GLN A 36 -28.99 -4.16 -13.10
CA GLN A 36 -29.10 -4.81 -11.79
C GLN A 36 -28.84 -6.33 -11.88
N GLY A 37 -29.38 -7.00 -12.91
CA GLY A 37 -29.12 -8.42 -13.17
C GLY A 37 -27.64 -8.71 -13.41
N GLY A 38 -26.97 -7.89 -14.22
CA GLY A 38 -25.54 -8.00 -14.49
C GLY A 38 -24.68 -7.80 -13.23
N MET A 39 -25.06 -6.83 -12.39
CA MET A 39 -24.39 -6.61 -11.12
C MET A 39 -24.51 -7.83 -10.20
N TYR A 40 -25.73 -8.29 -9.90
CA TYR A 40 -25.98 -9.38 -8.95
C TYR A 40 -25.58 -10.76 -9.48
N PHE A 41 -25.34 -10.90 -10.78
CA PHE A 41 -24.73 -12.11 -11.33
C PHE A 41 -23.28 -12.27 -10.85
N HIS A 42 -22.53 -11.17 -10.75
CA HIS A 42 -21.11 -11.18 -10.38
C HIS A 42 -20.86 -10.96 -8.89
N PHE A 43 -21.62 -10.07 -8.24
CA PHE A 43 -21.44 -9.70 -6.83
C PHE A 43 -22.78 -9.58 -6.12
N LYS A 44 -22.94 -10.30 -5.02
CA LYS A 44 -24.22 -10.43 -4.30
C LYS A 44 -24.50 -9.27 -3.34
N SER A 45 -23.47 -8.48 -2.98
CA SER A 45 -23.61 -7.38 -2.01
C SER A 45 -22.50 -6.35 -2.14
N LYS A 46 -22.73 -5.15 -1.56
CA LYS A 46 -21.69 -4.13 -1.41
C LYS A 46 -20.48 -4.64 -0.61
N ARG A 47 -20.73 -5.48 0.41
CA ARG A 47 -19.66 -6.10 1.20
C ARG A 47 -18.79 -7.03 0.37
N GLU A 48 -19.39 -7.87 -0.47
CA GLU A 48 -18.63 -8.75 -1.37
C GLU A 48 -17.77 -7.95 -2.37
N LEU A 49 -18.31 -6.85 -2.90
CA LEU A 49 -17.54 -5.91 -3.72
C LEU A 49 -16.36 -5.28 -2.96
N ALA A 50 -16.60 -4.83 -1.72
CA ALA A 50 -15.55 -4.25 -0.89
C ALA A 50 -14.44 -5.27 -0.60
N HIS A 51 -14.79 -6.51 -0.28
CA HIS A 51 -13.79 -7.58 -0.12
C HIS A 51 -13.04 -7.86 -1.42
N ALA A 52 -13.71 -7.88 -2.57
CA ALA A 52 -13.04 -8.11 -3.84
C ALA A 52 -12.06 -6.96 -4.21
N VAL A 53 -12.40 -5.71 -3.88
CA VAL A 53 -11.49 -4.56 -4.04
C VAL A 53 -10.34 -4.66 -3.03
N LEU A 54 -10.62 -4.97 -1.77
CA LEU A 54 -9.61 -5.11 -0.73
C LEU A 54 -8.56 -6.17 -1.09
N THR A 55 -8.98 -7.35 -1.53
CA THR A 55 -8.08 -8.46 -1.89
C THR A 55 -7.31 -8.23 -3.19
N SER A 56 -7.72 -7.26 -4.02
CA SER A 56 -6.96 -6.92 -5.23
C SER A 56 -5.57 -6.33 -4.95
N GLN A 57 -5.28 -5.90 -3.71
CA GLN A 57 -3.94 -5.47 -3.31
C GLN A 57 -2.87 -6.51 -3.62
N GLN A 58 -3.20 -7.79 -3.49
CA GLN A 58 -2.25 -8.90 -3.70
C GLN A 58 -1.63 -8.90 -5.10
N GLU A 59 -2.37 -8.42 -6.12
CA GLU A 59 -1.85 -8.31 -7.49
C GLU A 59 -0.75 -7.23 -7.63
N PHE A 60 -0.70 -6.26 -6.69
CA PHE A 60 0.25 -5.15 -6.70
C PHE A 60 1.43 -5.34 -5.73
N VAL A 61 1.37 -6.34 -4.87
CA VAL A 61 2.41 -6.66 -3.90
C VAL A 61 3.66 -7.24 -4.57
N ALA A 62 3.52 -7.88 -5.73
CA ALA A 62 4.64 -8.38 -6.52
C ALA A 62 5.40 -7.21 -7.18
N HIS A 63 6.24 -6.52 -6.40
CA HIS A 63 7.13 -5.49 -6.93
C HIS A 63 8.31 -6.16 -7.66
N PRO A 64 8.59 -5.79 -8.91
CA PRO A 64 9.81 -6.16 -9.60
C PRO A 64 10.99 -5.32 -9.06
N SER A 65 11.32 -5.46 -7.77
CA SER A 65 12.57 -4.88 -7.28
C SER A 65 13.72 -5.74 -7.81
N GLU A 66 14.62 -5.16 -8.57
CA GLU A 66 15.85 -5.81 -9.03
C GLU A 66 16.81 -6.13 -7.87
N GLY A 67 16.45 -5.76 -6.61
CA GLY A 67 17.28 -5.94 -5.43
C GLY A 67 16.49 -6.31 -4.17
N PHE A 68 17.08 -7.19 -3.38
CA PHE A 68 16.67 -7.45 -2.00
C PHE A 68 17.58 -6.69 -1.02
N GLY A 69 17.16 -6.58 0.24
CA GLY A 69 17.89 -5.87 1.27
C GLY A 69 17.30 -4.50 1.54
N LEU A 70 18.07 -3.61 2.18
CA LEU A 70 17.59 -2.29 2.61
C LEU A 70 17.16 -1.39 1.45
N GLN A 71 17.87 -1.44 0.31
CA GLN A 71 17.44 -0.64 -0.86
C GLN A 71 16.10 -1.13 -1.39
N GLY A 72 15.92 -2.45 -1.56
CA GLY A 72 14.63 -3.01 -1.99
C GLY A 72 13.48 -2.70 -1.04
N LEU A 73 13.74 -2.69 0.27
CA LEU A 73 12.78 -2.27 1.29
C LEU A 73 12.34 -0.80 1.11
N VAL A 74 13.30 0.09 0.90
CA VAL A 74 13.04 1.50 0.62
C VAL A 74 12.26 1.65 -0.68
N ASP A 75 12.72 1.03 -1.77
CA ASP A 75 12.11 1.11 -3.09
C ASP A 75 10.65 0.63 -3.07
N LEU A 76 10.35 -0.42 -2.31
CA LEU A 76 8.98 -0.90 -2.13
C LEU A 76 8.07 0.17 -1.52
N THR A 77 8.54 0.95 -0.55
CA THR A 77 7.73 2.03 0.05
C THR A 77 7.45 3.16 -0.94
N PHE A 78 8.41 3.52 -1.80
CA PHE A 78 8.18 4.53 -2.84
C PHE A 78 7.33 4.00 -4.00
N PHE A 79 7.46 2.73 -4.35
CA PHE A 79 6.59 2.08 -5.32
C PHE A 79 5.13 2.10 -4.86
N THR A 80 4.85 1.70 -3.61
CA THR A 80 3.50 1.73 -3.05
C THR A 80 2.95 3.16 -2.98
N ALA A 81 3.78 4.16 -2.67
CA ALA A 81 3.38 5.57 -2.74
C ALA A 81 2.99 6.00 -4.16
N HIS A 82 3.74 5.56 -5.18
CA HIS A 82 3.38 5.80 -6.57
C HIS A 82 2.06 5.14 -6.95
N GLN A 83 1.81 3.90 -6.50
CA GLN A 83 0.54 3.20 -6.72
C GLN A 83 -0.65 3.93 -6.08
N LEU A 84 -0.48 4.52 -4.89
CA LEU A 84 -1.53 5.34 -4.26
C LEU A 84 -1.96 6.54 -5.10
N VAL A 85 -1.04 7.14 -5.86
CA VAL A 85 -1.35 8.28 -6.74
C VAL A 85 -1.92 7.81 -8.08
N SER A 86 -1.33 6.79 -8.69
CA SER A 86 -1.59 6.42 -10.09
C SER A 86 -2.65 5.34 -10.29
N ASN A 87 -2.98 4.56 -9.24
CA ASN A 87 -3.84 3.37 -9.35
C ASN A 87 -5.03 3.44 -8.39
N VAL A 88 -6.21 3.72 -8.95
CA VAL A 88 -7.45 3.84 -8.17
C VAL A 88 -7.84 2.55 -7.45
N LEU A 89 -7.61 1.39 -8.06
CA LEU A 89 -7.93 0.10 -7.44
C LEU A 89 -7.06 -0.15 -6.21
N PHE A 90 -5.74 0.13 -6.32
CA PHE A 90 -4.83 0.05 -5.18
C PHE A 90 -5.20 1.05 -4.09
N ARG A 91 -5.47 2.31 -4.43
CA ARG A 91 -5.85 3.35 -3.47
C ARG A 91 -7.15 3.02 -2.73
N ALA A 92 -8.17 2.55 -3.46
CA ALA A 92 -9.43 2.10 -2.86
C ALA A 92 -9.24 0.89 -1.93
N SER A 93 -8.39 -0.05 -2.29
CA SER A 93 -8.11 -1.23 -1.46
C SER A 93 -7.43 -0.84 -0.15
N VAL A 94 -6.44 0.08 -0.19
CA VAL A 94 -5.77 0.60 1.02
C VAL A 94 -6.76 1.38 1.90
N ARG A 95 -7.64 2.20 1.31
CA ARG A 95 -8.69 2.89 2.05
C ARG A 95 -9.64 1.90 2.75
N LEU A 96 -10.11 0.88 2.04
CA LEU A 96 -10.98 -0.15 2.61
C LEU A 96 -10.30 -0.97 3.71
N ALA A 97 -8.98 -1.17 3.66
CA ALA A 97 -8.24 -1.81 4.74
C ALA A 97 -8.33 -1.01 6.05
N VAL A 98 -8.28 0.32 5.98
CA VAL A 98 -8.46 1.20 7.14
C VAL A 98 -9.92 1.21 7.62
N GLU A 99 -10.88 1.19 6.69
CA GLU A 99 -12.33 1.25 6.96
C GLU A 99 -12.96 -0.13 7.24
N GLN A 100 -12.20 -1.20 7.38
CA GLN A 100 -12.69 -2.59 7.47
C GLN A 100 -13.76 -2.80 8.54
N GLY A 101 -13.63 -2.13 9.68
CA GLY A 101 -14.62 -2.19 10.76
C GLY A 101 -16.04 -1.76 10.38
N GLU A 102 -16.23 -1.09 9.23
CA GLU A 102 -17.55 -0.66 8.74
C GLU A 102 -18.32 -1.76 8.01
N PHE A 103 -17.64 -2.81 7.51
CA PHE A 103 -18.28 -3.84 6.68
C PHE A 103 -17.97 -5.29 7.06
N GLY A 104 -17.17 -5.50 8.10
CA GLY A 104 -16.82 -6.84 8.55
C GLY A 104 -16.26 -6.86 9.97
N PRO A 105 -15.95 -8.05 10.51
CA PRO A 105 -15.16 -8.14 11.71
C PRO A 105 -13.77 -7.51 11.47
N ARG A 106 -13.13 -7.08 12.55
CA ARG A 106 -11.73 -6.62 12.45
C ARG A 106 -10.85 -7.77 12.00
N ASP A 107 -10.12 -7.54 10.92
CA ASP A 107 -9.24 -8.51 10.28
C ASP A 107 -7.95 -7.78 9.86
N ASP A 108 -6.81 -8.22 10.35
CA ASP A 108 -5.52 -7.60 10.06
C ASP A 108 -4.75 -8.34 8.95
N THR A 109 -5.38 -9.31 8.28
CA THR A 109 -4.76 -10.15 7.24
C THR A 109 -4.03 -9.30 6.19
N ALA A 110 -4.66 -8.23 5.69
CA ALA A 110 -4.04 -7.35 4.69
C ALA A 110 -2.76 -6.68 5.22
N TYR A 111 -2.72 -6.30 6.51
CA TYR A 111 -1.52 -5.75 7.14
C TYR A 111 -0.45 -6.81 7.36
N GLN A 112 -0.83 -8.02 7.75
CA GLN A 112 0.10 -9.14 7.92
C GLN A 112 0.75 -9.54 6.59
N GLU A 113 0.02 -9.51 5.48
CA GLU A 113 0.58 -9.72 4.15
C GLU A 113 1.68 -8.69 3.82
N TRP A 114 1.48 -7.41 4.15
CA TRP A 114 2.50 -6.38 4.00
C TRP A 114 3.70 -6.64 4.93
N VAL A 115 3.47 -7.06 6.17
CA VAL A 115 4.55 -7.44 7.10
C VAL A 115 5.42 -8.54 6.49
N GLU A 116 4.82 -9.59 5.90
CA GLU A 116 5.58 -10.67 5.25
C GLU A 116 6.42 -10.15 4.06
N GLN A 117 5.88 -9.25 3.24
CA GLN A 117 6.63 -8.66 2.12
C GLN A 117 7.85 -7.87 2.61
N LEU A 118 7.67 -7.01 3.61
CA LEU A 118 8.77 -6.24 4.19
C LEU A 118 9.80 -7.15 4.87
N TYR A 119 9.34 -8.21 5.55
CA TYR A 119 10.19 -9.18 6.22
C TYR A 119 11.15 -9.90 5.25
N VAL A 120 10.71 -10.23 4.04
CA VAL A 120 11.59 -10.83 3.02
C VAL A 120 12.79 -9.92 2.72
N HIS A 121 12.58 -8.61 2.56
CA HIS A 121 13.64 -7.64 2.33
C HIS A 121 14.56 -7.48 3.55
N LEU A 122 13.99 -7.46 4.75
CA LEU A 122 14.75 -7.36 6.00
C LEU A 122 15.63 -8.59 6.23
N ARG A 123 15.12 -9.79 5.94
CA ARG A 123 15.94 -11.02 5.98
C ARG A 123 17.14 -10.94 5.04
N ALA A 124 16.90 -10.52 3.81
CA ALA A 124 17.99 -10.34 2.85
C ALA A 124 19.00 -9.26 3.31
N ALA A 125 18.52 -8.17 3.91
CA ALA A 125 19.37 -7.15 4.50
C ALA A 125 20.25 -7.72 5.64
N ARG A 126 19.69 -8.62 6.46
CA ARG A 126 20.46 -9.36 7.49
C ARG A 126 21.56 -10.19 6.87
N GLU A 127 21.23 -10.98 5.86
CA GLU A 127 22.18 -11.86 5.15
C GLU A 127 23.31 -11.06 4.48
N HIS A 128 23.02 -9.84 4.03
CA HIS A 128 24.00 -8.92 3.43
C HIS A 128 24.81 -8.11 4.47
N GLY A 129 24.56 -8.30 5.78
CA GLY A 129 25.22 -7.54 6.85
C GLY A 129 24.83 -6.06 6.89
N GLU A 130 23.65 -5.71 6.39
CA GLU A 130 23.16 -4.33 6.30
C GLU A 130 22.42 -3.89 7.57
N LEU A 131 21.96 -4.84 8.42
CA LEU A 131 21.22 -4.55 9.65
C LEU A 131 22.12 -4.62 10.88
N LEU A 132 21.87 -3.73 11.85
CA LEU A 132 22.42 -3.78 13.19
C LEU A 132 22.01 -5.10 13.88
N ALA A 133 22.88 -5.64 14.73
CA ALA A 133 22.68 -6.97 15.33
C ALA A 133 21.41 -7.05 16.19
N GLU A 134 21.07 -5.95 16.87
CA GLU A 134 19.92 -5.81 17.79
C GLU A 134 18.56 -5.68 17.08
N VAL A 135 18.51 -5.50 15.78
CA VAL A 135 17.24 -5.35 15.04
C VAL A 135 16.54 -6.70 14.91
N ASP A 136 15.31 -6.80 15.42
CA ASP A 136 14.39 -7.88 15.08
C ASP A 136 13.66 -7.52 13.77
N GLU A 137 13.85 -8.33 12.74
CA GLU A 137 13.32 -8.08 11.39
C GLU A 137 11.79 -8.06 11.36
N ARG A 138 11.16 -8.96 12.12
CA ARG A 138 9.71 -9.09 12.13
C ARG A 138 9.07 -7.98 12.96
N GLU A 139 9.66 -7.64 14.09
CA GLU A 139 9.21 -6.50 14.89
C GLU A 139 9.32 -5.21 14.08
N PHE A 140 10.46 -4.97 13.42
CA PHE A 140 10.63 -3.78 12.60
C PHE A 140 9.69 -3.76 11.38
N ALA A 141 9.40 -4.90 10.75
CA ALA A 141 8.40 -4.97 9.68
C ALA A 141 7.02 -4.49 10.16
N ASN A 142 6.57 -4.93 11.35
CA ASN A 142 5.31 -4.45 11.95
C ASN A 142 5.34 -2.94 12.22
N VAL A 143 6.45 -2.44 12.79
CA VAL A 143 6.63 -0.99 13.03
C VAL A 143 6.56 -0.21 11.72
N LEU A 144 7.22 -0.70 10.68
CA LEU A 144 7.26 -0.03 9.37
C LEU A 144 5.88 0.00 8.69
N VAL A 145 5.11 -1.09 8.75
CA VAL A 145 3.72 -1.11 8.25
C VAL A 145 2.88 -0.06 8.97
N GLY A 146 2.96 0.02 10.30
CA GLY A 146 2.23 1.01 11.08
C GLY A 146 2.65 2.45 10.76
N ALA A 147 3.96 2.71 10.68
CA ALA A 147 4.50 4.03 10.35
C ALA A 147 4.13 4.47 8.92
N TYR A 148 4.24 3.56 7.95
CA TYR A 148 3.84 3.82 6.57
C TYR A 148 2.34 4.13 6.47
N THR A 149 1.49 3.30 7.10
CA THR A 149 0.03 3.51 7.12
C THR A 149 -0.32 4.88 7.72
N GLY A 150 0.27 5.25 8.86
CA GLY A 150 0.05 6.57 9.45
C GLY A 150 0.52 7.71 8.55
N THR A 151 1.68 7.56 7.92
CA THR A 151 2.27 8.56 7.03
C THR A 151 1.40 8.77 5.78
N GLN A 152 0.92 7.70 5.15
CA GLN A 152 0.09 7.81 3.94
C GLN A 152 -1.31 8.35 4.24
N VAL A 153 -1.94 7.98 5.38
CA VAL A 153 -3.22 8.55 5.81
C VAL A 153 -3.08 10.05 6.07
N PHE A 154 -2.01 10.46 6.76
CA PHE A 154 -1.74 11.87 7.00
C PHE A 154 -1.50 12.65 5.70
N SER A 155 -0.71 12.10 4.77
CA SER A 155 -0.46 12.71 3.46
C SER A 155 -1.74 12.86 2.64
N ASN A 156 -2.60 11.83 2.64
CA ASN A 156 -3.89 11.91 1.95
C ASN A 156 -4.73 13.09 2.46
N MET A 157 -4.85 13.22 3.79
CA MET A 157 -5.63 14.30 4.41
C MET A 157 -5.03 15.70 4.16
N ALA A 158 -3.69 15.80 4.13
CA ALA A 158 -3.01 17.08 4.00
C ALA A 158 -2.92 17.57 2.54
N SER A 159 -2.73 16.67 1.57
CA SER A 159 -2.35 17.04 0.21
C SER A 159 -2.87 16.11 -0.90
N GLY A 160 -3.71 15.12 -0.56
CA GLY A 160 -4.12 14.08 -1.52
C GLY A 160 -2.93 13.27 -2.04
N TYR A 161 -2.00 12.93 -1.15
CA TYR A 161 -0.74 12.20 -1.41
C TYR A 161 0.36 12.99 -2.12
N ALA A 162 0.19 14.28 -2.44
CA ALA A 162 1.19 15.05 -3.18
C ALA A 162 2.53 15.18 -2.42
N ASP A 163 2.52 15.21 -1.08
CA ASP A 163 3.70 15.31 -0.23
C ASP A 163 4.18 13.95 0.33
N LEU A 164 3.58 12.84 -0.11
CA LEU A 164 3.93 11.51 0.40
C LEU A 164 5.40 11.13 0.14
N PRO A 165 5.99 11.38 -1.03
CA PRO A 165 7.40 11.09 -1.27
C PRO A 165 8.34 11.81 -0.29
N GLU A 166 8.11 13.09 0.00
CA GLU A 166 8.92 13.88 0.94
C GLU A 166 8.77 13.36 2.37
N ARG A 167 7.56 12.94 2.76
CA ARG A 167 7.31 12.33 4.07
C ARG A 167 8.03 10.99 4.20
N LEU A 168 8.05 10.17 3.16
CA LEU A 168 8.78 8.90 3.15
C LEU A 168 10.30 9.13 3.24
N VAL A 169 10.84 10.10 2.54
CA VAL A 169 12.25 10.50 2.71
C VAL A 169 12.54 10.86 4.16
N SER A 170 11.65 11.65 4.79
CA SER A 170 11.80 12.03 6.20
C SER A 170 11.72 10.81 7.11
N MET A 171 10.77 9.91 6.92
CA MET A 171 10.63 8.66 7.67
C MET A 171 11.91 7.83 7.59
N TRP A 172 12.44 7.62 6.40
CA TRP A 172 13.65 6.83 6.18
C TRP A 172 14.91 7.49 6.76
N ARG A 173 15.01 8.80 6.78
CA ARG A 173 16.11 9.50 7.46
C ARG A 173 16.18 9.21 8.96
N TYR A 174 15.03 8.96 9.59
CA TYR A 174 14.98 8.57 11.00
C TYR A 174 15.14 7.06 11.19
N PHE A 175 14.60 6.22 10.31
CA PHE A 175 14.64 4.77 10.47
C PHE A 175 16.00 4.16 10.10
N LEU A 176 16.61 4.59 9.00
CA LEU A 176 17.89 4.03 8.56
C LEU A 176 19.00 4.11 9.63
N PRO A 177 19.21 5.23 10.35
CA PRO A 177 20.19 5.26 11.43
C PRO A 177 19.90 4.30 12.59
N ALA A 178 18.63 3.96 12.81
CA ALA A 178 18.19 3.09 13.91
C ALA A 178 18.31 1.60 13.58
N ILE A 179 18.37 1.21 12.29
CA ILE A 179 18.34 -0.19 11.89
C ILE A 179 19.55 -0.63 11.08
N ALA A 180 20.22 0.30 10.38
CA ALA A 180 21.23 -0.04 9.39
C ALA A 180 22.65 0.11 9.93
N THR A 181 23.52 -0.86 9.58
CA THR A 181 24.97 -0.72 9.77
C THR A 181 25.51 0.47 8.95
N PRO A 182 26.68 1.04 9.29
CA PRO A 182 27.29 2.09 8.47
C PRO A 182 27.44 1.69 6.99
N GLN A 183 27.79 0.41 6.74
CA GLN A 183 27.90 -0.15 5.39
C GLN A 183 26.54 -0.24 4.70
N GLY A 184 25.50 -0.75 5.38
CA GLY A 184 24.14 -0.84 4.86
C GLY A 184 23.59 0.55 4.49
N ARG A 185 23.80 1.51 5.41
CA ARG A 185 23.36 2.89 5.19
C ARG A 185 24.02 3.59 4.02
N ALA A 186 25.32 3.34 3.79
CA ALA A 186 26.07 3.92 2.68
C ALA A 186 25.59 3.38 1.29
N ARG A 187 24.91 2.25 1.25
CA ARG A 187 24.40 1.65 0.01
C ARG A 187 22.99 2.15 -0.36
N VAL A 188 22.23 2.62 0.63
CA VAL A 188 20.84 3.08 0.41
C VAL A 188 20.83 4.48 -0.20
N LYS A 189 20.09 4.63 -1.29
CA LYS A 189 19.85 5.90 -1.98
C LYS A 189 18.38 6.28 -1.81
N LEU A 190 18.12 7.45 -1.27
CA LEU A 190 16.79 8.02 -1.21
C LEU A 190 16.54 8.91 -2.43
N PRO A 191 15.29 9.01 -2.96
CA PRO A 191 15.01 9.86 -4.16
C PRO A 191 15.46 11.31 -4.05
N ALA A 192 15.38 11.90 -2.85
CA ALA A 192 15.88 13.26 -2.61
C ALA A 192 17.41 13.39 -2.69
N ASP A 193 18.14 12.30 -2.49
CA ASP A 193 19.60 12.30 -2.61
C ASP A 193 20.01 12.22 -4.09
N ILE A 194 19.20 11.52 -4.91
CA ILE A 194 19.39 11.45 -6.37
C ILE A 194 19.18 12.83 -7.00
N ALA A 195 18.16 13.58 -6.59
CA ALA A 195 17.90 14.92 -7.07
C ALA A 195 18.99 15.94 -6.69
N ARG A 196 19.71 15.73 -5.57
CA ARG A 196 20.85 16.57 -5.14
C ARG A 196 22.16 16.26 -5.86
N ILE A 197 22.32 15.04 -6.41
CA ILE A 197 23.51 14.62 -7.15
C ILE A 197 23.41 15.08 -8.62
N ALA A 198 22.19 15.30 -9.12
CA ALA A 198 21.90 15.72 -10.49
C ALA A 198 21.79 17.26 -10.67
N ALA A 199 21.90 18.03 -9.59
CA ALA A 199 21.90 19.50 -9.57
C ALA A 199 23.30 20.06 -9.28
#